data_f228affa6a17d2bd9aa716cc0bf6dd81
#
_entry.id   f228affa6a17d2bd9aa716cc0bf6dd81
#
_cell.length_a   1.000
_cell.length_b   1.000
_cell.length_c   1.000
_cell.angle_alpha   90.00
_cell.angle_beta   90.00
_cell.angle_gamma   90.00
#
_symmetry.space_group_name_H-M   'P 1'
#
loop_
_entity.id
_entity.type
_entity.pdbx_description
1 polymer ?
#
loop_
_entity_poly.entity_id
_entity_poly.type
_entity_poly.pdbx_seq_one_letter_code
_entity_poly.pdbx_strand_id
1 'polypeptide(L)'
;MLQNGTVISGTLIEKPHSFSTACNIATQIIAQVASSQYGGQSISLTHLAPFVEVSRQKIRGEVARELEELGVSASPEKVREVVEDRLRDEIRRGVQTIQYQVVTLMTTNGQAPFVTVFMYLNEARTPQEKHDLAMIVEETLRQRYEGVKNEAGVWITPAFPKLIYVCLLYTSPSPRDAHES
;
A
#
# COMPACT_ATOMS: atom_id res chain seq x y z
N MET A 1 10.73 1.44 10.95
CA MET A 1 9.72 0.65 11.67
C MET A 1 9.33 -0.60 10.86
N LEU A 2 8.61 -0.52 9.75
CA LEU A 2 8.16 -1.70 8.99
C LEU A 2 9.26 -2.69 8.60
N GLN A 3 10.40 -2.24 8.11
CA GLN A 3 11.47 -3.12 7.59
C GLN A 3 12.29 -3.85 8.67
N ASN A 4 12.30 -3.33 9.90
CA ASN A 4 13.15 -3.83 10.97
C ASN A 4 12.36 -4.33 12.19
N GLY A 5 11.04 -4.39 12.06
CA GLY A 5 10.17 -4.58 13.21
C GLY A 5 10.02 -3.30 14.06
N THR A 6 9.15 -3.33 15.03
CA THR A 6 8.87 -2.20 15.93
C THR A 6 8.21 -2.70 17.20
N VAL A 7 8.14 -1.84 18.22
CA VAL A 7 7.36 -2.11 19.44
C VAL A 7 6.12 -1.24 19.44
N ILE A 8 4.95 -1.85 19.53
CA ILE A 8 3.66 -1.17 19.64
C ILE A 8 2.99 -1.62 20.95
N SER A 9 2.64 -0.66 21.78
CA SER A 9 1.97 -0.93 23.08
C SER A 9 2.69 -2.00 23.93
N GLY A 10 4.03 -1.97 23.94
CA GLY A 10 4.85 -2.94 24.68
C GLY A 10 5.01 -4.30 24.02
N THR A 11 4.41 -4.53 22.85
CA THR A 11 4.52 -5.79 22.11
C THR A 11 5.51 -5.65 20.95
N LEU A 12 6.46 -6.58 20.85
CA LEU A 12 7.38 -6.65 19.72
C LEU A 12 6.62 -7.12 18.47
N ILE A 13 6.65 -6.29 17.44
CA ILE A 13 6.13 -6.60 16.11
C ILE A 13 7.32 -6.92 15.23
N GLU A 14 7.41 -8.16 14.79
CA GLU A 14 8.47 -8.62 13.90
C GLU A 14 8.32 -8.03 12.49
N LYS A 15 9.37 -8.19 11.68
CA LYS A 15 9.35 -7.80 10.26
C LYS A 15 8.21 -8.54 9.53
N PRO A 16 7.36 -7.84 8.73
CA PRO A 16 6.30 -8.48 7.97
C PRO A 16 6.80 -9.57 7.02
N HIS A 17 6.07 -10.68 6.95
CA HIS A 17 6.34 -11.81 6.07
C HIS A 17 5.50 -11.80 4.79
N SER A 18 4.73 -10.74 4.56
CA SER A 18 3.92 -10.55 3.36
C SER A 18 3.50 -9.10 3.22
N PHE A 19 3.06 -8.73 2.03
CA PHE A 19 2.49 -7.41 1.76
C PHE A 19 1.24 -7.14 2.61
N SER A 20 0.34 -8.11 2.72
CA SER A 20 -0.87 -7.99 3.55
C SER A 20 -0.53 -7.73 5.03
N THR A 21 0.46 -8.45 5.58
CA THR A 21 0.93 -8.22 6.95
C THR A 21 1.56 -6.83 7.09
N ALA A 22 2.35 -6.39 6.10
CA ALA A 22 2.93 -5.05 6.09
C ALA A 22 1.86 -3.95 6.10
N CYS A 23 0.77 -4.12 5.34
CA CYS A 23 -0.36 -3.20 5.34
C CYS A 23 -1.05 -3.13 6.71
N ASN A 24 -1.30 -4.27 7.36
CA ASN A 24 -1.88 -4.31 8.69
C ASN A 24 -0.99 -3.60 9.73
N ILE A 25 0.32 -3.88 9.73
CA ILE A 25 1.26 -3.23 10.64
C ILE A 25 1.34 -1.73 10.37
N ALA A 26 1.34 -1.32 9.10
CA ALA A 26 1.34 0.10 8.73
C ALA A 26 0.13 0.83 9.32
N THR A 27 -1.06 0.24 9.28
CA THR A 27 -2.27 0.85 9.86
C THR A 27 -2.21 0.92 11.39
N GLN A 28 -1.62 -0.08 12.06
CA GLN A 28 -1.40 -0.03 13.51
C GLN A 28 -0.41 1.07 13.89
N ILE A 29 0.66 1.26 13.11
CA ILE A 29 1.62 2.36 13.31
C ILE A 29 0.90 3.71 13.14
N ILE A 30 0.09 3.86 12.09
CA ILE A 30 -0.71 5.08 11.86
C ILE A 30 -1.61 5.36 13.06
N ALA A 31 -2.31 4.34 13.57
CA ALA A 31 -3.19 4.45 14.73
C ALA A 31 -2.43 4.89 15.98
N GLN A 32 -1.29 4.28 16.24
CA GLN A 32 -0.44 4.60 17.41
C GLN A 32 0.08 6.03 17.35
N VAL A 33 0.58 6.46 16.18
CA VAL A 33 1.06 7.83 15.99
C VAL A 33 -0.07 8.83 16.12
N ALA A 34 -1.25 8.55 15.52
CA ALA A 34 -2.43 9.42 15.64
C ALA A 34 -2.93 9.58 17.08
N SER A 35 -2.75 8.54 17.91
CA SER A 35 -3.15 8.56 19.32
C SER A 35 -2.16 9.31 20.22
N SER A 36 -0.90 9.43 19.79
CA SER A 36 0.19 10.03 20.59
C SER A 36 0.61 11.42 20.14
N GLN A 37 0.17 11.86 18.96
CA GLN A 37 0.55 13.18 18.40
C GLN A 37 -0.68 13.94 17.94
N TYR A 38 -0.65 15.27 18.17
CA TYR A 38 -1.57 16.20 17.53
C TYR A 38 -1.07 16.55 16.13
N GLY A 39 -1.98 16.55 15.13
CA GLY A 39 -1.69 16.99 13.79
C GLY A 39 -1.74 15.88 12.74
N GLY A 40 -1.34 16.24 11.52
CA GLY A 40 -1.35 15.33 10.38
C GLY A 40 -0.11 14.44 10.32
N GLN A 41 -0.29 13.24 9.79
CA GLN A 41 0.78 12.30 9.50
C GLN A 41 1.03 12.23 7.99
N SER A 42 2.29 12.12 7.61
CA SER A 42 2.67 11.86 6.22
C SER A 42 3.34 10.50 6.13
N ILE A 43 2.88 9.68 5.20
CA ILE A 43 3.45 8.36 4.90
C ILE A 43 3.75 8.25 3.42
N SER A 44 4.76 7.44 3.05
CA SER A 44 5.05 7.10 1.65
C SER A 44 4.71 5.63 1.40
N LEU A 45 4.05 5.34 0.27
CA LEU A 45 3.77 3.96 -0.17
C LEU A 45 5.04 3.18 -0.51
N THR A 46 6.16 3.86 -0.75
CA THR A 46 7.46 3.23 -1.00
C THR A 46 7.89 2.31 0.13
N HIS A 47 7.48 2.60 1.37
CA HIS A 47 7.78 1.73 2.51
C HIS A 47 7.12 0.35 2.43
N LEU A 48 6.07 0.19 1.63
CA LEU A 48 5.37 -1.08 1.40
C LEU A 48 5.93 -1.86 0.20
N ALA A 49 6.56 -1.18 -0.77
CA ALA A 49 7.03 -1.80 -2.01
C ALA A 49 7.95 -3.02 -1.80
N PRO A 50 8.93 -3.04 -0.86
CA PRO A 50 9.78 -4.21 -0.64
C PRO A 50 9.02 -5.48 -0.24
N PHE A 51 7.83 -5.34 0.36
CA PHE A 51 7.03 -6.48 0.80
C PHE A 51 6.23 -7.14 -0.34
N VAL A 52 6.10 -6.47 -1.47
CA VAL A 52 5.52 -7.05 -2.69
C VAL A 52 6.40 -8.20 -3.19
N GLU A 53 7.72 -8.01 -3.23
CA GLU A 53 8.65 -9.09 -3.60
C GLU A 53 8.66 -10.22 -2.56
N VAL A 54 8.54 -9.91 -1.28
CA VAL A 54 8.41 -10.95 -0.23
C VAL A 54 7.17 -11.82 -0.49
N SER A 55 6.03 -11.19 -0.78
CA SER A 55 4.80 -11.92 -1.14
C SER A 55 4.94 -12.69 -2.45
N ARG A 56 5.59 -12.11 -3.48
CA ARG A 56 5.83 -12.80 -4.75
C ARG A 56 6.60 -14.09 -4.57
N GLN A 57 7.67 -14.08 -3.77
CA GLN A 57 8.46 -15.26 -3.47
C GLN A 57 7.65 -16.31 -2.68
N LYS A 58 6.87 -15.88 -1.70
CA LYS A 58 5.98 -16.75 -0.93
C LYS A 58 4.96 -17.43 -1.83
N ILE A 59 4.22 -16.67 -2.65
CA ILE A 59 3.21 -17.18 -3.58
C ILE A 59 3.85 -18.16 -4.59
N ARG A 60 5.05 -17.85 -5.10
CA ARG A 60 5.78 -18.76 -5.99
C ARG A 60 6.07 -20.10 -5.34
N GLY A 61 6.49 -20.09 -4.07
CA GLY A 61 6.70 -21.31 -3.30
C GLY A 61 5.41 -22.10 -3.03
N GLU A 62 4.29 -21.41 -2.82
CA GLU A 62 2.97 -22.02 -2.67
C GLU A 62 2.50 -22.68 -3.96
N VAL A 63 2.59 -21.97 -5.09
CA VAL A 63 2.23 -22.52 -6.42
C VAL A 63 3.10 -23.73 -6.78
N ALA A 64 4.41 -23.69 -6.48
CA ALA A 64 5.29 -24.83 -6.75
C ALA A 64 4.87 -26.06 -5.94
N ARG A 65 4.56 -25.92 -4.66
CA ARG A 65 4.07 -27.02 -3.82
C ARG A 65 2.72 -27.55 -4.28
N GLU A 66 1.78 -26.69 -4.64
CA GLU A 66 0.47 -27.11 -5.17
C GLU A 66 0.61 -27.95 -6.45
N LEU A 67 1.51 -27.56 -7.37
CA LEU A 67 1.77 -28.32 -8.59
C LEU A 67 2.40 -29.69 -8.29
N GLU A 68 3.32 -29.76 -7.34
CA GLU A 68 3.94 -30.99 -6.88
C GLU A 68 2.92 -31.96 -6.25
N GLU A 69 2.07 -31.45 -5.35
CA GLU A 69 1.02 -32.21 -4.67
C GLU A 69 -0.02 -32.76 -5.65
N LEU A 70 -0.35 -32.00 -6.69
CA LEU A 70 -1.28 -32.41 -7.74
C LEU A 70 -0.64 -33.30 -8.81
N GLY A 71 0.68 -33.46 -8.80
CA GLY A 71 1.40 -34.20 -9.85
C GLY A 71 1.28 -33.57 -11.24
N VAL A 72 1.09 -32.25 -11.31
CA VAL A 72 0.88 -31.51 -12.57
C VAL A 72 2.12 -30.69 -12.91
N SER A 73 2.53 -30.73 -14.17
CA SER A 73 3.57 -29.83 -14.71
C SER A 73 2.94 -28.65 -15.42
N ALA A 74 3.44 -27.45 -15.17
CA ALA A 74 3.05 -26.22 -15.84
C ALA A 74 4.25 -25.54 -16.48
N SER A 75 4.04 -24.79 -17.57
CA SER A 75 5.13 -24.01 -18.17
C SER A 75 5.57 -22.88 -17.23
N PRO A 76 6.84 -22.45 -17.29
CA PRO A 76 7.32 -21.32 -16.48
C PRO A 76 6.51 -20.04 -16.68
N GLU A 77 6.03 -19.80 -17.90
CA GLU A 77 5.18 -18.66 -18.22
C GLU A 77 3.85 -18.73 -17.49
N LYS A 78 3.22 -19.90 -17.47
CA LYS A 78 1.94 -20.11 -16.78
C LYS A 78 2.09 -19.99 -15.26
N VAL A 79 3.17 -20.52 -14.72
CA VAL A 79 3.48 -20.36 -13.29
C VAL A 79 3.64 -18.86 -12.95
N ARG A 80 4.36 -18.11 -13.78
CA ARG A 80 4.56 -16.66 -13.59
C ARG A 80 3.22 -15.92 -13.64
N GLU A 81 2.38 -16.20 -14.62
CA GLU A 81 1.04 -15.61 -14.76
C GLU A 81 0.21 -15.82 -13.47
N VAL A 82 0.14 -17.07 -12.99
CA VAL A 82 -0.61 -17.40 -11.77
C VAL A 82 -0.04 -16.67 -10.53
N VAL A 83 1.28 -16.59 -10.42
CA VAL A 83 1.94 -15.88 -9.32
C VAL A 83 1.59 -14.40 -9.35
N GLU A 84 1.67 -13.75 -10.51
CA GLU A 84 1.37 -12.32 -10.64
C GLU A 84 -0.13 -12.03 -10.42
N ASP A 85 -1.04 -12.90 -10.85
CA ASP A 85 -2.47 -12.75 -10.59
C ASP A 85 -2.78 -12.83 -9.09
N ARG A 86 -2.24 -13.83 -8.39
CA ARG A 86 -2.39 -13.96 -6.93
C ARG A 86 -1.77 -12.79 -6.18
N LEU A 87 -0.64 -12.28 -6.67
CA LEU A 87 0.04 -11.11 -6.10
C LEU A 87 -0.82 -9.84 -6.26
N ARG A 88 -1.43 -9.62 -7.42
CA ARG A 88 -2.37 -8.52 -7.64
C ARG A 88 -3.56 -8.58 -6.69
N ASP A 89 -4.10 -9.78 -6.46
CA ASP A 89 -5.17 -9.99 -5.49
C ASP A 89 -4.73 -9.69 -4.05
N GLU A 90 -3.50 -10.02 -3.68
CA GLU A 90 -2.95 -9.68 -2.36
C GLU A 90 -2.75 -8.17 -2.22
N ILE A 91 -2.21 -7.49 -3.25
CA ILE A 91 -2.06 -6.04 -3.26
C ILE A 91 -3.42 -5.36 -3.12
N ARG A 92 -4.41 -5.81 -3.87
CA ARG A 92 -5.78 -5.29 -3.79
C ARG A 92 -6.34 -5.37 -2.37
N ARG A 93 -6.23 -6.52 -1.73
CA ARG A 93 -6.70 -6.72 -0.35
C ARG A 93 -5.91 -5.90 0.66
N GLY A 94 -4.60 -5.80 0.50
CA GLY A 94 -3.74 -5.01 1.38
C GLY A 94 -4.05 -3.50 1.30
N VAL A 95 -4.20 -2.96 0.10
CA VAL A 95 -4.59 -1.56 -0.12
C VAL A 95 -5.99 -1.30 0.45
N GLN A 96 -6.93 -2.22 0.22
CA GLN A 96 -8.28 -2.13 0.78
C GLN A 96 -8.25 -2.09 2.32
N THR A 97 -7.42 -2.91 2.94
CA THR A 97 -7.24 -2.91 4.40
C THR A 97 -6.77 -1.54 4.90
N ILE A 98 -5.75 -0.94 4.27
CA ILE A 98 -5.29 0.40 4.64
C ILE A 98 -6.42 1.42 4.48
N GLN A 99 -7.12 1.41 3.35
CA GLN A 99 -8.19 2.36 3.07
C GLN A 99 -9.31 2.26 4.09
N TYR A 100 -9.81 1.06 4.37
CA TYR A 100 -10.87 0.85 5.36
C TYR A 100 -10.43 1.21 6.76
N GLN A 101 -9.26 0.78 7.18
CA GLN A 101 -8.77 1.06 8.53
C GLN A 101 -8.53 2.55 8.75
N VAL A 102 -7.96 3.28 7.78
CA VAL A 102 -7.76 4.73 7.91
C VAL A 102 -9.09 5.48 7.97
N VAL A 103 -10.10 5.05 7.20
CA VAL A 103 -11.42 5.70 7.20
C VAL A 103 -12.21 5.41 8.49
N THR A 104 -12.05 4.20 9.05
CA THR A 104 -12.81 3.76 10.23
C THR A 104 -12.07 3.99 11.54
N LEU A 105 -10.78 4.37 11.48
CA LEU A 105 -9.96 4.58 12.65
C LEU A 105 -10.42 5.82 13.42
N MET A 106 -10.73 5.62 14.68
CA MET A 106 -10.95 6.69 15.65
C MET A 106 -9.76 6.69 16.63
N THR A 107 -9.15 7.85 16.83
CA THR A 107 -8.12 8.01 17.87
C THR A 107 -8.77 7.95 19.25
N THR A 108 -7.95 7.74 20.29
CA THR A 108 -8.43 7.80 21.69
C THR A 108 -9.11 9.10 22.06
N ASN A 109 -8.86 10.16 21.29
CA ASN A 109 -9.48 11.49 21.47
C ASN A 109 -10.75 11.68 20.60
N GLY A 110 -11.26 10.63 19.95
CA GLY A 110 -12.47 10.68 19.14
C GLY A 110 -12.30 11.39 17.78
N GLN A 111 -11.08 11.61 17.32
CA GLN A 111 -10.79 12.25 16.03
C GLN A 111 -10.31 11.22 14.99
N ALA A 112 -10.72 11.40 13.74
CA ALA A 112 -10.16 10.64 12.64
C ALA A 112 -8.70 11.09 12.39
N PRO A 113 -7.77 10.16 12.09
CA PRO A 113 -6.38 10.53 11.81
C PRO A 113 -6.29 11.30 10.49
N PHE A 114 -5.62 12.44 10.52
CA PHE A 114 -5.27 13.19 9.31
C PHE A 114 -4.04 12.55 8.67
N VAL A 115 -4.26 11.70 7.68
CA VAL A 115 -3.18 10.99 6.98
C VAL A 115 -3.02 11.53 5.57
N THR A 116 -1.79 11.86 5.20
CA THR A 116 -1.37 12.19 3.84
C THR A 116 -0.49 11.07 3.31
N VAL A 117 -0.85 10.51 2.16
CA VAL A 117 -0.11 9.42 1.50
C VAL A 117 0.63 9.98 0.30
N PHE A 118 1.94 9.91 0.32
CA PHE A 118 2.81 10.26 -0.80
C PHE A 118 3.01 9.05 -1.71
N MET A 119 2.91 9.31 -3.01
CA MET A 119 3.10 8.35 -4.09
C MET A 119 4.17 8.90 -5.02
N TYR A 120 5.43 8.46 -4.84
CA TYR A 120 6.56 8.95 -5.61
C TYR A 120 7.41 7.78 -6.12
N LEU A 121 7.28 7.46 -7.41
CA LEU A 121 7.89 6.29 -8.02
C LEU A 121 9.43 6.30 -8.00
N ASN A 122 10.05 7.46 -7.92
CA ASN A 122 11.52 7.57 -7.89
C ASN A 122 12.13 7.42 -6.50
N GLU A 123 11.34 7.20 -5.46
CA GLU A 123 11.86 6.73 -4.17
C GLU A 123 12.27 5.26 -4.22
N ALA A 124 11.78 4.51 -5.20
CA ALA A 124 12.14 3.11 -5.39
C ALA A 124 13.62 2.97 -5.77
N ARG A 125 14.29 1.99 -5.18
CA ARG A 125 15.74 1.78 -5.29
C ARG A 125 16.15 0.95 -6.49
N THR A 126 15.25 0.10 -6.97
CA THR A 126 15.48 -0.79 -8.10
C THR A 126 14.33 -0.71 -9.10
N PRO A 127 14.55 -1.09 -10.38
CA PRO A 127 13.47 -1.15 -11.37
C PRO A 127 12.31 -2.07 -10.93
N GLN A 128 12.61 -3.18 -10.26
CA GLN A 128 11.59 -4.09 -9.75
C GLN A 128 10.76 -3.43 -8.63
N GLU A 129 11.43 -2.79 -7.66
CA GLU A 129 10.75 -2.06 -6.59
C GLU A 129 9.88 -0.92 -7.15
N LYS A 130 10.35 -0.25 -8.21
CA LYS A 130 9.58 0.78 -8.91
C LYS A 130 8.33 0.22 -9.58
N HIS A 131 8.44 -0.94 -10.22
CA HIS A 131 7.29 -1.64 -10.80
C HIS A 131 6.29 -2.05 -9.70
N ASP A 132 6.78 -2.64 -8.62
CA ASP A 132 5.96 -3.07 -7.49
C ASP A 132 5.28 -1.88 -6.80
N LEU A 133 5.98 -0.76 -6.63
CA LEU A 133 5.40 0.49 -6.14
C LEU A 133 4.32 1.02 -7.08
N ALA A 134 4.54 0.93 -8.40
CA ALA A 134 3.53 1.35 -9.38
C ALA A 134 2.24 0.54 -9.27
N MET A 135 2.33 -0.78 -9.02
CA MET A 135 1.16 -1.63 -8.77
C MET A 135 0.37 -1.18 -7.53
N ILE A 136 1.07 -0.82 -6.43
CA ILE A 136 0.43 -0.31 -5.22
C ILE A 136 -0.25 1.03 -5.47
N VAL A 137 0.42 1.94 -6.19
CA VAL A 137 -0.10 3.27 -6.53
C VAL A 137 -1.34 3.16 -7.41
N GLU A 138 -1.29 2.34 -8.48
CA GLU A 138 -2.42 2.10 -9.38
C GLU A 138 -3.63 1.58 -8.59
N GLU A 139 -3.43 0.58 -7.76
CA GLU A 139 -4.49 -0.01 -6.96
C GLU A 139 -5.07 0.99 -5.94
N THR A 140 -4.21 1.82 -5.33
CA THR A 140 -4.65 2.88 -4.40
C THR A 140 -5.53 3.91 -5.10
N LEU A 141 -5.15 4.33 -6.30
CA LEU A 141 -5.93 5.27 -7.10
C LEU A 141 -7.25 4.64 -7.59
N ARG A 142 -7.21 3.37 -8.02
CA ARG A 142 -8.39 2.64 -8.45
C ARG A 142 -9.43 2.55 -7.34
N GLN A 143 -9.02 2.10 -6.15
CA GLN A 143 -9.92 2.00 -5.00
C GLN A 143 -10.43 3.37 -4.51
N ARG A 144 -9.61 4.42 -4.65
CA ARG A 144 -10.06 5.79 -4.36
C ARG A 144 -11.14 6.24 -5.34
N TYR A 145 -10.99 5.90 -6.61
CA TYR A 145 -12.00 6.21 -7.64
C TYR A 145 -13.29 5.43 -7.41
N GLU A 146 -13.22 4.14 -7.09
CA GLU A 146 -14.37 3.30 -6.80
C GLU A 146 -15.10 3.76 -5.51
N GLY A 147 -14.35 4.25 -4.53
CA GLY A 147 -14.90 4.69 -3.25
C GLY A 147 -15.24 3.56 -2.29
N VAL A 148 -16.02 3.89 -1.27
CA VAL A 148 -16.53 2.95 -0.28
C VAL A 148 -18.05 3.13 -0.13
N LYS A 149 -18.76 2.06 0.22
CA LYS A 149 -20.19 2.15 0.52
C LYS A 149 -20.40 2.69 1.92
N ASN A 150 -21.29 3.67 2.03
CA ASN A 150 -21.79 4.11 3.33
C ASN A 150 -22.86 3.15 3.86
N GLU A 151 -23.40 3.42 5.05
CA GLU A 151 -24.45 2.63 5.67
C GLU A 151 -25.78 2.56 4.88
N ALA A 152 -26.02 3.54 4.00
CA ALA A 152 -27.15 3.53 3.08
C ALA A 152 -26.88 2.75 1.78
N GLY A 153 -25.72 2.11 1.66
CA GLY A 153 -25.30 1.36 0.48
C GLY A 153 -24.88 2.23 -0.72
N VAL A 154 -24.74 3.54 -0.53
CA VAL A 154 -24.31 4.48 -1.57
C VAL A 154 -22.79 4.56 -1.60
N TRP A 155 -22.22 4.52 -2.81
CA TRP A 155 -20.79 4.71 -3.02
C TRP A 155 -20.39 6.17 -2.78
N ILE A 156 -19.43 6.37 -1.91
CA ILE A 156 -18.85 7.67 -1.59
C ILE A 156 -17.33 7.63 -1.72
N THR A 157 -16.73 8.73 -2.16
CA THR A 157 -15.28 8.89 -2.15
C THR A 157 -14.84 9.43 -0.79
N PRO A 158 -14.06 8.68 0.00
CA PRO A 158 -13.61 9.16 1.31
C PRO A 158 -12.67 10.36 1.15
N ALA A 159 -12.80 11.35 2.06
CA ALA A 159 -11.92 12.53 2.07
C ALA A 159 -10.48 12.19 2.49
N PHE A 160 -10.31 11.14 3.29
CA PHE A 160 -9.00 10.68 3.81
C PHE A 160 -8.76 9.20 3.46
N PRO A 161 -7.47 8.80 3.39
CA PRO A 161 -6.26 9.60 3.45
C PRO A 161 -6.16 10.58 2.27
N LYS A 162 -5.52 11.74 2.46
CA LYS A 162 -5.19 12.64 1.36
C LYS A 162 -4.10 11.98 0.50
N LEU A 163 -4.30 11.93 -0.81
CA LEU A 163 -3.34 11.33 -1.75
C LEU A 163 -2.56 12.43 -2.48
N ILE A 164 -1.23 12.33 -2.49
CA ILE A 164 -0.33 13.23 -3.22
C ILE A 164 0.53 12.39 -4.14
N TYR A 165 0.31 12.51 -5.45
CA TYR A 165 1.17 11.92 -6.47
C TYR A 165 2.22 12.93 -6.91
N VAL A 166 3.50 12.57 -6.76
CA VAL A 166 4.62 13.40 -7.21
C VAL A 166 4.97 12.99 -8.63
N CYS A 167 4.64 13.87 -9.58
CA CYS A 167 4.93 13.68 -10.99
C CYS A 167 6.27 14.33 -11.35
N LEU A 168 7.16 13.56 -11.99
CA LEU A 168 8.49 14.03 -12.42
C LEU A 168 8.46 14.85 -13.71
N LEU A 169 7.35 14.83 -14.44
CA LEU A 169 7.22 15.59 -15.68
C LEU A 169 7.06 17.10 -15.45
N TYR A 170 7.01 17.54 -14.20
CA TYR A 170 6.85 18.95 -13.84
C TYR A 170 8.21 19.66 -13.76
N THR A 171 9.03 19.56 -14.80
CA THR A 171 10.22 20.41 -15.01
C THR A 171 9.97 21.50 -16.04
N SER A 172 8.78 21.55 -16.63
CA SER A 172 8.39 22.70 -17.46
C SER A 172 7.88 23.82 -16.55
N PRO A 173 8.36 25.05 -16.69
CA PRO A 173 7.80 26.18 -15.97
C PRO A 173 6.30 26.26 -16.24
N SER A 174 5.54 26.56 -15.22
CA SER A 174 4.10 26.77 -15.33
C SER A 174 3.84 27.85 -16.41
N PRO A 175 2.74 27.78 -17.18
CA PRO A 175 2.37 28.88 -18.06
C PRO A 175 2.29 30.25 -17.38
N ARG A 176 2.18 30.29 -16.04
CA ARG A 176 2.27 31.51 -15.23
C ARG A 176 3.69 32.01 -15.09
N ASP A 177 4.70 31.11 -15.04
CA ASP A 177 6.11 31.49 -14.87
C ASP A 177 6.70 32.01 -16.21
N ALA A 178 6.03 31.74 -17.34
CA ALA A 178 6.44 32.24 -18.66
C ALA A 178 6.05 33.70 -18.93
N HIS A 179 5.27 34.33 -18.05
CA HIS A 179 4.83 35.73 -18.20
C HIS A 179 5.59 36.72 -17.30
N GLU A 180 6.54 36.25 -16.48
CA GLU A 180 7.33 37.12 -15.58
C GLU A 180 8.79 37.31 -16.04
N SER A 181 9.11 37.07 -17.30
CA SER A 181 10.45 37.33 -17.88
C SER A 181 10.41 38.33 -19.05
#